data_79de7010f7c574a3082ce99c1c156c0d
#
_entry.id   79de7010f7c574a3082ce99c1c156c0d
#
_cell.length_a   1.000
_cell.length_b   1.000
_cell.length_c   1.000
_cell.angle_alpha   90.00
_cell.angle_beta   90.00
_cell.angle_gamma   90.00
#
_symmetry.space_group_name_H-M   'P 1'
#
loop_
_entity.id
_entity.type
_entity.pdbx_description
1 polymer ?
#
loop_
_entity_poly.entity_id
_entity_poly.type
_entity_poly.pdbx_seq_one_letter_code
_entity_poly.pdbx_strand_id
1 'polypeptide(L)'
;MVLKMPIDVSSGNNSTCDAVCNFSYDYGNSSCSTENKKWYVKVNGGNGDNKVSITGLGDLDVISIKLFKPSLNKYDGQNMDGELIIEHLSGTKGANLFVCIPLKGTNGENASVRWFRKFVKTIPTNYN
;
A
#
# COMPACT_ATOMS: atom_id res chain seq x y z
N MET A 1 -17.89 12.24 0.31
CA MET A 1 -16.61 12.90 -0.06
C MET A 1 -15.63 11.84 -0.58
N VAL A 2 -15.08 12.07 -1.75
CA VAL A 2 -14.06 11.19 -2.30
C VAL A 2 -12.69 11.76 -1.96
N LEU A 3 -11.91 10.99 -1.19
CA LEU A 3 -10.53 11.36 -0.90
C LEU A 3 -9.67 11.03 -2.12
N LYS A 4 -8.99 12.03 -2.66
CA LYS A 4 -8.10 11.85 -3.81
C LYS A 4 -6.64 11.90 -3.35
N MET A 5 -5.85 10.93 -3.77
CA MET A 5 -4.40 10.98 -3.62
C MET A 5 -3.77 11.84 -4.72
N PRO A 6 -2.66 12.54 -4.44
CA PRO A 6 -1.89 12.52 -3.19
C PRO A 6 -2.51 13.34 -2.07
N ILE A 7 -2.24 12.92 -0.85
CA ILE A 7 -2.63 13.63 0.38
C ILE A 7 -1.40 13.88 1.24
N ASP A 8 -1.53 14.79 2.21
CA ASP A 8 -0.52 15.00 3.24
C ASP A 8 -1.05 14.43 4.56
N VAL A 9 -0.44 13.36 5.02
CA VAL A 9 -0.79 12.71 6.29
C VAL A 9 0.04 13.35 7.39
N SER A 10 -0.60 14.10 8.27
CA SER A 10 0.09 14.74 9.40
C SER A 10 -0.55 14.35 10.72
N SER A 11 0.25 14.36 11.78
CA SER A 11 -0.23 14.07 13.13
C SER A 11 -1.32 15.03 13.60
N GLY A 12 -1.35 16.26 13.07
CA GLY A 12 -2.35 17.28 13.39
C GLY A 12 -3.68 17.13 12.66
N ASN A 13 -3.74 16.29 11.62
CA ASN A 13 -4.94 16.12 10.78
C ASN A 13 -5.76 14.87 11.13
N ASN A 14 -5.36 14.15 12.16
CA ASN A 14 -6.04 12.92 12.55
C ASN A 14 -7.14 13.22 13.55
N SER A 15 -8.33 12.69 13.29
CA SER A 15 -9.42 12.71 14.28
C SER A 15 -9.37 11.45 15.13
N THR A 16 -9.85 11.59 16.38
CA THR A 16 -10.02 10.45 17.26
C THR A 16 -11.21 9.61 16.79
N CYS A 17 -11.06 8.31 16.79
CA CYS A 17 -12.17 7.40 16.50
C CYS A 17 -13.05 7.27 17.74
N ASP A 18 -14.32 7.71 17.65
CA ASP A 18 -15.28 7.67 18.75
C ASP A 18 -15.97 6.31 18.89
N ALA A 19 -15.74 5.40 17.96
CA ALA A 19 -16.30 4.05 17.98
C ALA A 19 -15.18 3.01 18.02
N VAL A 20 -15.53 1.73 18.24
CA VAL A 20 -14.57 0.63 18.12
C VAL A 20 -14.18 0.50 16.64
N CYS A 21 -13.00 0.98 16.29
CA CYS A 21 -12.47 0.92 14.95
C CYS A 21 -11.54 -0.30 14.84
N ASN A 22 -12.11 -1.45 14.52
CA ASN A 22 -11.32 -2.66 14.30
C ASN A 22 -10.83 -2.70 12.85
N PHE A 23 -9.51 -2.72 12.72
CA PHE A 23 -8.82 -2.95 11.46
C PHE A 23 -7.99 -4.22 11.60
N SER A 24 -8.19 -5.17 10.72
CA SER A 24 -7.38 -6.39 10.65
C SER A 24 -6.98 -6.67 9.21
N TYR A 25 -5.87 -7.37 9.05
CA TYR A 25 -5.38 -7.74 7.72
C TYR A 25 -4.87 -9.18 7.73
N ASP A 26 -5.03 -9.84 6.60
CA ASP A 26 -4.47 -11.16 6.35
C ASP A 26 -3.95 -11.20 4.92
N TYR A 27 -2.67 -10.89 4.77
CA TYR A 27 -1.96 -10.97 3.52
C TYR A 27 -1.10 -12.23 3.54
N GLY A 28 -1.66 -13.32 3.04
CA GLY A 28 -0.96 -14.60 2.98
C GLY A 28 0.21 -14.62 1.99
N ASN A 29 0.91 -15.71 1.98
CA ASN A 29 1.96 -15.94 0.99
C ASN A 29 1.35 -16.10 -0.40
N SER A 30 1.90 -15.40 -1.37
CA SER A 30 1.46 -15.50 -2.76
C SER A 30 2.64 -15.31 -3.70
N SER A 31 2.54 -15.90 -4.87
CA SER A 31 3.48 -15.64 -5.97
C SER A 31 3.05 -14.36 -6.68
N CYS A 32 4.00 -13.49 -6.96
CA CYS A 32 3.73 -12.28 -7.70
C CYS A 32 4.77 -12.04 -8.79
N SER A 33 4.40 -11.23 -9.77
CA SER A 33 5.30 -10.69 -10.78
C SER A 33 5.24 -9.18 -10.74
N THR A 34 6.24 -8.53 -11.29
CA THR A 34 6.33 -7.07 -11.29
C THR A 34 6.38 -6.53 -12.70
N GLU A 35 5.75 -5.36 -12.91
CA GLU A 35 5.82 -4.59 -14.14
C GLU A 35 6.29 -3.18 -13.82
N ASN A 36 7.30 -2.71 -14.53
CA ASN A 36 7.77 -1.34 -14.41
C ASN A 36 6.92 -0.43 -15.30
N LYS A 37 6.16 0.47 -14.69
CA LYS A 37 5.27 1.41 -15.37
C LYS A 37 5.86 2.82 -15.45
N LYS A 38 7.17 2.97 -15.26
CA LYS A 38 7.89 4.25 -15.28
C LYS A 38 7.66 5.09 -14.00
N TRP A 39 6.43 5.38 -13.65
CA TRP A 39 6.09 6.19 -12.49
C TRP A 39 5.84 5.38 -11.22
N TYR A 40 5.57 4.11 -11.39
CA TYR A 40 5.37 3.15 -10.31
C TYR A 40 5.68 1.74 -10.80
N VAL A 41 5.88 0.85 -9.86
CA VAL A 41 5.98 -0.59 -10.15
C VAL A 41 4.64 -1.22 -9.78
N LYS A 42 4.01 -1.88 -10.74
CA LYS A 42 2.81 -2.67 -10.51
C LYS A 42 3.22 -4.07 -10.05
N VAL A 43 2.61 -4.55 -8.98
CA VAL A 43 2.77 -5.92 -8.50
C VAL A 43 1.53 -6.70 -8.91
N ASN A 44 1.70 -7.70 -9.76
CA ASN A 44 0.63 -8.60 -10.22
C ASN A 44 0.66 -9.87 -9.39
N GLY A 45 -0.50 -10.37 -9.03
CA GLY A 45 -0.65 -11.48 -8.11
C GLY A 45 -0.98 -10.98 -6.71
N GLY A 46 -1.00 -11.87 -5.75
CA GLY A 46 -1.35 -11.50 -4.38
C GLY A 46 -2.84 -11.24 -4.15
N ASN A 47 -3.64 -11.37 -5.18
CA ASN A 47 -5.10 -11.39 -5.08
C ASN A 47 -5.57 -12.78 -4.61
N GLY A 48 -6.84 -12.93 -4.32
CA GLY A 48 -7.40 -14.16 -3.79
C GLY A 48 -7.72 -14.03 -2.31
N ASP A 49 -7.06 -14.81 -1.47
CA ASP A 49 -7.38 -14.83 -0.04
C ASP A 49 -6.80 -13.68 0.77
N ASN A 50 -6.11 -12.73 0.12
CA ASN A 50 -5.57 -11.57 0.81
C ASN A 50 -6.66 -10.54 1.08
N LYS A 51 -6.90 -10.26 2.35
CA LYS A 51 -8.04 -9.44 2.78
C LYS A 51 -7.65 -8.45 3.86
N VAL A 52 -8.39 -7.37 3.85
CA VAL A 52 -8.47 -6.42 4.96
C VAL A 52 -9.90 -6.42 5.48
N SER A 53 -10.06 -6.39 6.78
CA SER A 53 -11.35 -6.28 7.43
C SER A 53 -11.43 -4.99 8.24
N ILE A 54 -12.51 -4.25 8.04
CA ILE A 54 -12.80 -3.01 8.78
C ILE A 54 -14.22 -3.09 9.33
N THR A 55 -14.38 -2.68 10.58
CA THR A 55 -15.70 -2.59 11.22
C THR A 55 -16.65 -1.76 10.35
N GLY A 56 -17.80 -2.36 10.02
CA GLY A 56 -18.83 -1.72 9.20
C GLY A 56 -18.67 -1.88 7.69
N LEU A 57 -17.51 -2.35 7.20
CA LEU A 57 -17.27 -2.60 5.78
C LEU A 57 -17.09 -4.07 5.44
N GLY A 58 -16.78 -4.91 6.44
CA GLY A 58 -16.52 -6.34 6.24
C GLY A 58 -15.15 -6.61 5.61
N ASP A 59 -15.04 -7.74 4.93
CA ASP A 59 -13.81 -8.18 4.28
C ASP A 59 -13.69 -7.54 2.88
N LEU A 60 -12.53 -6.98 2.60
CA LEU A 60 -12.23 -6.30 1.34
C LEU A 60 -11.08 -7.01 0.63
N ASP A 61 -11.30 -7.38 -0.63
CA ASP A 61 -10.30 -8.07 -1.43
C ASP A 61 -9.30 -7.10 -2.06
N VAL A 62 -8.04 -7.52 -2.13
CA VAL A 62 -6.99 -6.76 -2.83
C VAL A 62 -7.24 -6.78 -4.34
N ILE A 63 -7.24 -5.62 -4.97
CA ILE A 63 -7.39 -5.47 -6.42
C ILE A 63 -6.18 -4.88 -7.12
N SER A 64 -5.33 -4.15 -6.41
CA SER A 64 -4.06 -3.66 -6.99
C SER A 64 -3.01 -3.42 -5.92
N ILE A 65 -1.75 -3.58 -6.30
CA ILE A 65 -0.60 -3.25 -5.47
C ILE A 65 0.37 -2.45 -6.31
N LYS A 66 0.76 -1.28 -5.84
CA LYS A 66 1.69 -0.38 -6.54
C LYS A 66 2.78 0.11 -5.61
N LEU A 67 4.00 0.14 -6.12
CA LEU A 67 5.16 0.69 -5.41
C LEU A 67 5.59 1.99 -6.08
N PHE A 68 5.65 3.06 -5.29
CA PHE A 68 6.06 4.39 -5.73
C PHE A 68 7.43 4.77 -5.17
N LYS A 69 8.20 5.51 -5.93
CA LYS A 69 9.48 6.10 -5.51
C LYS A 69 9.64 7.47 -6.17
N PRO A 70 9.68 8.56 -5.41
CA PRO A 70 9.36 8.67 -3.98
C PRO A 70 7.91 8.34 -3.67
N SER A 71 7.48 8.48 -2.41
CA SER A 71 6.09 8.23 -2.02
C SER A 71 5.14 9.14 -2.79
N LEU A 72 3.97 8.62 -3.13
CA LEU A 72 2.91 9.41 -3.76
C LEU A 72 2.33 10.41 -2.77
N ASN A 73 2.07 9.96 -1.55
CA ASN A 73 1.56 10.81 -0.47
C ASN A 73 2.71 11.46 0.30
N LYS A 74 2.40 12.56 0.95
CA LYS A 74 3.31 13.21 1.89
C LYS A 74 2.98 12.81 3.32
N TYR A 75 3.99 12.86 4.15
CA TYR A 75 3.89 12.55 5.58
C TYR A 75 4.58 13.69 6.34
N ASP A 76 3.79 14.46 7.09
CA ASP A 76 4.22 15.69 7.75
C ASP A 76 4.92 16.66 6.77
N GLY A 77 4.31 16.86 5.61
CA GLY A 77 4.77 17.79 4.58
C GLY A 77 5.89 17.29 3.69
N GLN A 78 6.39 16.06 3.90
CA GLN A 78 7.52 15.51 3.15
C GLN A 78 7.20 14.19 2.48
N ASN A 79 7.79 13.96 1.32
CA ASN A 79 7.74 12.66 0.69
C ASN A 79 8.68 11.68 1.42
N MET A 80 8.23 10.45 1.57
CA MET A 80 9.07 9.35 2.00
C MET A 80 9.88 8.79 0.83
N ASP A 81 10.88 7.96 1.11
CA ASP A 81 11.74 7.36 0.09
C ASP A 81 10.97 6.49 -0.89
N GLY A 82 9.91 5.86 -0.41
CA GLY A 82 8.99 5.09 -1.22
C GLY A 82 7.65 4.90 -0.51
N GLU A 83 6.71 4.27 -1.21
CA GLU A 83 5.40 3.95 -0.65
C GLU A 83 4.80 2.75 -1.38
N LEU A 84 4.32 1.79 -0.61
CA LEU A 84 3.53 0.68 -1.12
C LEU A 84 2.06 1.01 -0.90
N ILE A 85 1.27 1.04 -1.98
CA ILE A 85 -0.16 1.31 -1.92
C ILE A 85 -0.93 0.07 -2.35
N ILE A 86 -1.74 -0.45 -1.44
CA ILE A 86 -2.59 -1.61 -1.66
C ILE A 86 -4.04 -1.14 -1.76
N GLU A 87 -4.64 -1.34 -2.91
CA GLU A 87 -6.03 -0.99 -3.16
C GLU A 87 -6.94 -2.20 -2.95
N HIS A 88 -8.01 -1.98 -2.20
CA HIS A 88 -9.01 -3.00 -1.89
C HIS A 88 -10.37 -2.59 -2.45
N LEU A 89 -11.09 -3.56 -2.99
CA LEU A 89 -12.44 -3.34 -3.52
C LEU A 89 -13.43 -3.19 -2.37
N SER A 90 -14.14 -2.08 -2.38
CA SER A 90 -15.27 -1.86 -1.49
C SER A 90 -16.51 -2.57 -2.02
N GLY A 91 -16.98 -3.61 -1.30
CA GLY A 91 -18.09 -4.45 -1.78
C GLY A 91 -19.44 -3.75 -1.93
N THR A 92 -19.74 -2.71 -1.17
CA THR A 92 -21.11 -2.19 -1.06
C THR A 92 -21.27 -0.68 -1.15
N LYS A 93 -20.21 0.10 -1.07
CA LYS A 93 -20.36 1.57 -0.93
C LYS A 93 -19.66 2.40 -2.02
N GLY A 94 -19.21 1.78 -3.09
CA GLY A 94 -18.68 2.50 -4.26
C GLY A 94 -17.34 3.23 -4.08
N ALA A 95 -16.71 3.11 -2.92
CA ALA A 95 -15.38 3.68 -2.65
C ALA A 95 -14.39 2.58 -2.31
N ASN A 96 -13.22 2.59 -2.92
CA ASN A 96 -12.18 1.63 -2.60
C ASN A 96 -11.37 2.07 -1.38
N LEU A 97 -10.83 1.10 -0.65
CA LEU A 97 -9.94 1.35 0.47
C LEU A 97 -8.49 1.26 0.00
N PHE A 98 -7.70 2.25 0.37
CA PHE A 98 -6.26 2.25 0.11
C PHE A 98 -5.51 2.10 1.42
N VAL A 99 -4.63 1.11 1.49
CA VAL A 99 -3.65 0.98 2.57
C VAL A 99 -2.33 1.49 2.04
N CYS A 100 -1.84 2.58 2.64
CA CYS A 100 -0.62 3.26 2.22
C CYS A 100 0.48 2.99 3.25
N ILE A 101 1.56 2.34 2.82
CA ILE A 101 2.68 1.96 3.68
C ILE A 101 3.90 2.79 3.27
N PRO A 102 4.27 3.82 4.04
CA PRO A 102 5.47 4.61 3.73
C PRO A 102 6.73 3.79 3.98
N LEU A 103 7.70 3.96 3.11
CA LEU A 103 8.98 3.26 3.15
C LEU A 103 10.11 4.26 3.34
N LYS A 104 11.00 3.96 4.28
CA LYS A 104 12.19 4.76 4.54
C LYS A 104 13.43 3.93 4.28
N GLY A 105 14.35 4.49 3.50
CA GLY A 105 15.65 3.86 3.25
C GLY A 105 16.48 3.75 4.53
N THR A 106 17.24 2.67 4.65
CA THR A 106 18.11 2.43 5.79
C THR A 106 19.39 1.75 5.33
N ASN A 107 20.49 2.02 6.05
CA ASN A 107 21.76 1.33 5.87
C ASN A 107 21.86 0.06 6.73
N GLY A 108 20.86 -0.22 7.56
CA GLY A 108 20.85 -1.39 8.42
C GLY A 108 20.54 -2.68 7.66
N GLU A 109 20.83 -3.78 8.32
CA GLU A 109 20.53 -5.13 7.82
C GLU A 109 19.52 -5.80 8.76
N ASN A 110 18.35 -6.10 8.23
CA ASN A 110 17.33 -6.89 8.90
C ASN A 110 16.55 -7.72 7.86
N ALA A 111 15.64 -8.57 8.33
CA ALA A 111 14.90 -9.46 7.45
C ALA A 111 14.08 -8.70 6.38
N SER A 112 13.48 -7.58 6.76
CA SER A 112 12.70 -6.75 5.82
C SER A 112 13.56 -6.12 4.74
N VAL A 113 14.75 -5.62 5.11
CA VAL A 113 15.70 -5.04 4.14
C VAL A 113 16.19 -6.12 3.16
N ARG A 114 16.55 -7.29 3.66
CA ARG A 114 16.98 -8.41 2.80
C ARG A 114 15.88 -8.86 1.86
N TRP A 115 14.65 -8.96 2.36
CA TRP A 115 13.50 -9.32 1.53
C TRP A 115 13.27 -8.28 0.43
N PHE A 116 13.28 -7.00 0.80
CA PHE A 116 13.02 -5.91 -0.14
C PHE A 116 14.10 -5.83 -1.24
N ARG A 117 15.37 -6.06 -0.89
CA ARG A 117 16.44 -6.14 -1.89
C ARG A 117 16.21 -7.25 -2.91
N LYS A 118 15.75 -8.42 -2.45
CA LYS A 118 15.38 -9.52 -3.35
C LYS A 118 14.23 -9.13 -4.25
N PHE A 119 13.22 -8.50 -3.67
CA PHE A 119 12.06 -8.03 -4.41
C PHE A 119 12.46 -7.02 -5.50
N VAL A 120 13.27 -6.03 -5.19
CA VAL A 120 13.72 -5.00 -6.14
C VAL A 120 14.44 -5.63 -7.34
N LYS A 121 15.19 -6.71 -7.14
CA LYS A 121 15.87 -7.42 -8.23
C LYS A 121 14.90 -8.06 -9.23
N THR A 122 13.65 -8.28 -8.86
CA THR A 122 12.64 -8.84 -9.77
C THR A 122 12.01 -7.78 -10.68
N ILE A 123 12.25 -6.49 -10.42
CA ILE A 123 11.64 -5.40 -11.17
C ILE A 123 12.34 -5.29 -12.53
N PRO A 124 11.59 -5.35 -13.65
CA PRO A 124 12.18 -5.15 -14.97
C PRO A 124 12.81 -3.77 -15.12
N THR A 125 13.92 -3.69 -15.85
CA THR A 125 14.58 -2.42 -16.12
C THR A 125 13.88 -1.61 -17.22
N ASN A 126 13.10 -2.27 -18.06
CA ASN A 126 12.35 -1.64 -19.14
C ASN A 126 10.93 -1.29 -18.67
N TYR A 127 10.41 -0.18 -19.17
CA TYR A 127 9.04 0.26 -18.87
C TYR A 127 8.03 -0.41 -19.79
N ASN A 128 6.90 -0.71 -19.23
CA ASN A 128 5.73 -1.20 -19.97
C ASN A 128 4.69 -0.10 -20.14
#